data_9061bf2a9bdea09d6dfd28c9c7b61d48
#
_entry.id   9061bf2a9bdea09d6dfd28c9c7b61d48
#
_cell.length_a   1.000
_cell.length_b   1.000
_cell.length_c   1.000
_cell.angle_alpha   90.00
_cell.angle_beta   90.00
_cell.angle_gamma   90.00
#
_symmetry.space_group_name_H-M   'P 1'
#
loop_
_entity.id
_entity.type
_entity.pdbx_description
1 polymer ?
#
loop_
_entity_poly.entity_id
_entity_poly.type
_entity_poly.pdbx_seq_one_letter_code
_entity_poly.pdbx_strand_id
1 'polypeptide(L)'
;MKLETEELKKYEFTGEENTYNGNTVRRIRAIRDFGNIKAGDLGGWLEKEENLSHRGNCWVADNATIRGDARILDDAVASGNATVYGRAIIRDGARVYDEALIYGNTSIYRNAQVYGDATVYEGAEVNDNAKVFGEAKVYGNAQICGNAQIYGDASVYGLAKVFGNAKVHGFSSFGERILIGSDGNICLL
;
A
#
# COMPACT_ATOMS: atom_id res chain seq x y z
N MET A 1 -1.29 39.66 -2.74
CA MET A 1 -2.17 38.85 -3.58
C MET A 1 -1.61 37.42 -3.54
N LYS A 2 -2.14 36.56 -2.64
CA LYS A 2 -1.81 35.14 -2.59
C LYS A 2 -2.48 34.52 -3.80
N LEU A 3 -1.69 34.10 -4.79
CA LEU A 3 -2.11 33.10 -5.76
C LEU A 3 -2.19 31.78 -4.99
N GLU A 4 -3.36 31.46 -4.46
CA GLU A 4 -3.69 30.08 -4.16
C GLU A 4 -3.67 29.38 -5.53
N THR A 5 -2.63 28.61 -5.78
CA THR A 5 -2.65 27.65 -6.89
C THR A 5 -3.74 26.64 -6.53
N GLU A 6 -4.95 26.85 -7.08
CA GLU A 6 -5.96 25.80 -7.07
C GLU A 6 -5.30 24.54 -7.63
N GLU A 7 -5.10 23.56 -6.79
CA GLU A 7 -4.53 22.30 -7.20
C GLU A 7 -5.49 21.68 -8.20
N LEU A 8 -5.06 21.49 -9.44
CA LEU A 8 -5.93 21.03 -10.52
C LEU A 8 -6.43 19.64 -10.18
N LYS A 9 -7.70 19.53 -9.79
CA LYS A 9 -8.33 18.25 -9.46
C LYS A 9 -8.17 17.26 -10.62
N LYS A 10 -7.87 16.02 -10.32
CA LYS A 10 -7.73 14.94 -11.32
C LYS A 10 -8.87 13.94 -11.29
N TYR A 11 -9.69 13.96 -10.23
CA TYR A 11 -10.85 13.09 -10.06
C TYR A 11 -11.97 13.82 -9.32
N GLU A 12 -13.15 13.26 -9.38
CA GLU A 12 -14.35 13.66 -8.63
C GLU A 12 -15.03 12.42 -8.03
N PHE A 13 -15.89 12.60 -7.03
CA PHE A 13 -16.79 11.55 -6.56
C PHE A 13 -17.99 11.41 -7.50
N THR A 14 -18.36 10.16 -7.85
CA THR A 14 -19.44 9.88 -8.81
C THR A 14 -20.84 9.99 -8.23
N GLY A 15 -20.96 10.01 -6.90
CA GLY A 15 -22.22 9.88 -6.19
C GLY A 15 -22.59 8.43 -5.84
N GLU A 16 -21.86 7.41 -6.35
CA GLU A 16 -22.00 6.04 -5.88
C GLU A 16 -21.39 5.90 -4.49
N GLU A 17 -22.13 5.30 -3.56
CA GLU A 17 -21.72 5.09 -2.17
C GLU A 17 -21.77 3.61 -1.80
N ASN A 18 -20.88 3.20 -0.94
CA ASN A 18 -20.86 1.89 -0.30
C ASN A 18 -20.52 2.06 1.19
N THR A 19 -20.84 1.07 2.00
CA THR A 19 -20.59 1.11 3.45
C THR A 19 -19.69 -0.05 3.86
N TYR A 20 -18.56 0.29 4.50
CA TYR A 20 -17.62 -0.66 5.08
C TYR A 20 -17.45 -0.41 6.58
N ASN A 21 -17.87 -1.35 7.42
CA ASN A 21 -17.77 -1.26 8.89
C ASN A 21 -18.31 0.08 9.44
N GLY A 22 -19.45 0.54 8.90
CA GLY A 22 -20.09 1.79 9.31
C GLY A 22 -19.50 3.08 8.70
N ASN A 23 -18.45 2.99 7.91
CA ASN A 23 -17.89 4.14 7.18
C ASN A 23 -18.39 4.16 5.73
N THR A 24 -18.86 5.31 5.29
CA THR A 24 -19.27 5.51 3.89
C THR A 24 -18.03 5.77 3.02
N VAL A 25 -17.91 5.02 1.94
CA VAL A 25 -16.92 5.25 0.89
C VAL A 25 -17.64 5.59 -0.42
N ARG A 26 -17.00 6.43 -1.22
CA ARG A 26 -17.57 6.94 -2.47
C ARG A 26 -16.67 6.57 -3.63
N ARG A 27 -17.29 6.18 -4.73
CA ARG A 27 -16.58 5.87 -5.96
C ARG A 27 -16.02 7.12 -6.61
N ILE A 28 -14.84 7.02 -7.20
CA ILE A 28 -14.21 8.14 -7.91
C ILE A 28 -14.24 7.93 -9.43
N ARG A 29 -14.10 9.03 -10.16
CA ARG A 29 -13.97 9.07 -11.62
C ARG A 29 -12.92 10.10 -12.00
N ALA A 30 -12.03 9.76 -12.93
CA ALA A 30 -11.06 10.70 -13.48
C ALA A 30 -11.77 11.80 -14.28
N ILE A 31 -11.38 13.07 -14.09
CA ILE A 31 -11.93 14.22 -14.82
C ILE A 31 -10.93 14.79 -15.84
N ARG A 32 -9.72 14.26 -15.88
CA ARG A 32 -8.69 14.60 -16.88
C ARG A 32 -7.75 13.43 -17.10
N ASP A 33 -6.98 13.46 -18.16
CA ASP A 33 -5.93 12.50 -18.44
C ASP A 33 -4.72 12.73 -17.51
N PHE A 34 -4.16 11.65 -16.97
CA PHE A 34 -2.89 11.63 -16.25
C PHE A 34 -2.30 10.22 -16.25
N GLY A 35 -0.98 10.08 -16.37
CA GLY A 35 -0.36 8.77 -16.52
C GLY A 35 -1.04 7.93 -17.61
N ASN A 36 -1.52 6.75 -17.23
CA ASN A 36 -2.27 5.86 -18.14
C ASN A 36 -3.80 5.97 -17.96
N ILE A 37 -4.26 6.87 -17.09
CA ILE A 37 -5.69 7.05 -16.78
C ILE A 37 -6.28 8.11 -17.73
N LYS A 38 -7.48 7.85 -18.23
CA LYS A 38 -8.21 8.74 -19.14
C LYS A 38 -9.37 9.41 -18.42
N ALA A 39 -9.70 10.62 -18.86
CA ALA A 39 -10.91 11.30 -18.41
C ALA A 39 -12.13 10.39 -18.62
N GLY A 40 -12.93 10.19 -17.58
CA GLY A 40 -14.08 9.29 -17.56
C GLY A 40 -13.80 7.91 -16.95
N ASP A 41 -12.53 7.50 -16.81
CA ASP A 41 -12.21 6.22 -16.18
C ASP A 41 -12.72 6.16 -14.73
N LEU A 42 -13.42 5.08 -14.41
CA LEU A 42 -13.86 4.82 -13.03
C LEU A 42 -12.69 4.31 -12.20
N GLY A 43 -12.58 4.88 -11.00
CA GLY A 43 -11.63 4.42 -10.00
C GLY A 43 -12.29 3.56 -8.92
N GLY A 44 -11.57 3.36 -7.82
CA GLY A 44 -12.03 2.65 -6.63
C GLY A 44 -12.83 3.53 -5.67
N TRP A 45 -12.70 3.23 -4.37
CA TRP A 45 -13.52 3.78 -3.31
C TRP A 45 -12.69 4.56 -2.29
N LEU A 46 -13.07 5.79 -2.02
CA LEU A 46 -12.43 6.63 -1.00
C LEU A 46 -13.44 7.06 0.08
N GLU A 47 -13.01 7.07 1.33
CA GLU A 47 -13.79 7.64 2.42
C GLU A 47 -13.81 9.17 2.34
N LYS A 48 -12.67 9.78 2.01
CA LYS A 48 -12.50 11.24 1.90
C LYS A 48 -11.49 11.63 0.83
N GLU A 49 -11.53 12.89 0.41
CA GLU A 49 -10.67 13.41 -0.67
C GLU A 49 -9.17 13.30 -0.34
N GLU A 50 -8.79 13.45 0.92
CA GLU A 50 -7.39 13.36 1.38
C GLU A 50 -6.79 11.95 1.23
N ASN A 51 -7.60 10.92 0.97
CA ASN A 51 -7.11 9.56 0.78
C ASN A 51 -6.32 9.38 -0.53
N LEU A 52 -6.54 10.23 -1.54
CA LEU A 52 -5.85 10.16 -2.83
C LEU A 52 -5.37 11.55 -3.25
N SER A 53 -4.06 11.71 -3.43
CA SER A 53 -3.48 12.99 -3.86
C SER A 53 -3.93 13.37 -5.27
N HIS A 54 -4.16 14.66 -5.50
CA HIS A 54 -4.36 15.23 -6.84
C HIS A 54 -3.05 15.46 -7.59
N ARG A 55 -1.90 15.38 -6.90
CA ARG A 55 -0.56 15.45 -7.48
C ARG A 55 -0.10 14.08 -7.96
N GLY A 56 0.81 14.07 -8.93
CA GLY A 56 1.37 12.85 -9.49
C GLY A 56 0.34 11.99 -10.22
N ASN A 57 0.72 10.75 -10.52
CA ASN A 57 -0.12 9.81 -11.26
C ASN A 57 -0.76 8.73 -10.36
N CYS A 58 -0.72 8.91 -9.03
CA CYS A 58 -1.31 7.93 -8.14
C CYS A 58 -2.79 7.69 -8.45
N TRP A 59 -3.23 6.44 -8.32
CA TRP A 59 -4.60 6.05 -8.61
C TRP A 59 -5.10 4.95 -7.70
N VAL A 60 -6.39 4.97 -7.45
CA VAL A 60 -7.14 3.88 -6.82
C VAL A 60 -8.06 3.32 -7.87
N ALA A 61 -7.90 2.07 -8.24
CA ALA A 61 -8.61 1.40 -9.33
C ALA A 61 -9.50 0.26 -8.85
N ASP A 62 -10.33 -0.24 -9.73
CA ASP A 62 -11.18 -1.41 -9.55
C ASP A 62 -12.11 -1.29 -8.33
N ASN A 63 -11.99 -2.20 -7.36
CA ASN A 63 -12.73 -2.18 -6.11
C ASN A 63 -11.86 -1.83 -4.90
N ALA A 64 -10.63 -1.37 -5.12
CA ALA A 64 -9.75 -1.00 -4.03
C ALA A 64 -10.39 0.09 -3.18
N THR A 65 -10.25 -0.04 -1.85
CA THR A 65 -10.91 0.83 -0.89
C THR A 65 -9.90 1.49 0.05
N ILE A 66 -9.90 2.81 0.10
CA ILE A 66 -8.99 3.60 0.95
C ILE A 66 -9.82 4.34 2.00
N ARG A 67 -9.46 4.17 3.29
CA ARG A 67 -10.25 4.68 4.41
C ARG A 67 -9.40 5.30 5.53
N GLY A 68 -10.06 5.97 6.45
CA GLY A 68 -9.40 6.61 7.60
C GLY A 68 -8.43 7.69 7.14
N ASP A 69 -7.26 7.76 7.77
CA ASP A 69 -6.20 8.70 7.41
C ASP A 69 -5.17 8.10 6.43
N ALA A 70 -5.51 6.98 5.79
CA ALA A 70 -4.64 6.37 4.78
C ALA A 70 -4.52 7.25 3.54
N ARG A 71 -3.33 7.28 2.93
CA ARG A 71 -3.01 8.17 1.81
C ARG A 71 -2.29 7.45 0.69
N ILE A 72 -2.75 7.66 -0.53
CA ILE A 72 -2.11 7.21 -1.77
C ILE A 72 -1.52 8.45 -2.46
N LEU A 73 -0.21 8.46 -2.68
CA LEU A 73 0.56 9.64 -3.09
C LEU A 73 1.45 9.33 -4.30
N ASP A 74 1.96 10.37 -4.94
CA ASP A 74 2.94 10.37 -6.02
C ASP A 74 2.48 9.56 -7.23
N ASP A 75 3.09 8.40 -7.51
CA ASP A 75 2.74 7.49 -8.61
C ASP A 75 2.24 6.11 -8.10
N ALA A 76 1.89 6.02 -6.82
CA ALA A 76 1.43 4.78 -6.20
C ALA A 76 0.07 4.34 -6.73
N VAL A 77 -0.15 3.02 -6.81
CA VAL A 77 -1.40 2.44 -7.28
C VAL A 77 -1.94 1.44 -6.26
N ALA A 78 -3.21 1.60 -5.91
CA ALA A 78 -4.00 0.58 -5.22
C ALA A 78 -5.08 0.06 -6.19
N SER A 79 -5.21 -1.27 -6.34
CA SER A 79 -6.15 -1.87 -7.30
C SER A 79 -6.68 -3.23 -6.84
N GLY A 80 -7.49 -3.88 -7.68
CA GLY A 80 -8.17 -5.13 -7.30
C GLY A 80 -9.18 -4.89 -6.20
N ASN A 81 -9.16 -5.73 -5.17
CA ASN A 81 -9.97 -5.60 -3.96
C ASN A 81 -9.14 -5.14 -2.75
N ALA A 82 -7.98 -4.56 -2.98
CA ALA A 82 -7.07 -4.15 -1.92
C ALA A 82 -7.74 -3.15 -0.96
N THR A 83 -7.48 -3.32 0.33
CA THR A 83 -8.00 -2.43 1.36
C THR A 83 -6.86 -1.75 2.12
N VAL A 84 -6.85 -0.42 2.12
CA VAL A 84 -5.84 0.39 2.81
C VAL A 84 -6.53 1.33 3.79
N TYR A 85 -6.18 1.26 5.09
CA TYR A 85 -6.82 2.10 6.10
C TYR A 85 -5.91 2.46 7.28
N GLY A 86 -6.46 3.14 8.28
CA GLY A 86 -5.71 3.67 9.42
C GLY A 86 -4.90 4.90 9.01
N ARG A 87 -3.60 4.88 9.23
CA ARG A 87 -2.65 5.93 8.84
C ARG A 87 -1.62 5.44 7.83
N ALA A 88 -1.97 4.42 7.07
CA ALA A 88 -1.06 3.83 6.09
C ALA A 88 -0.73 4.82 4.96
N ILE A 89 0.52 4.85 4.54
CA ILE A 89 1.00 5.71 3.46
C ILE A 89 1.59 4.83 2.35
N ILE A 90 0.99 4.92 1.16
CA ILE A 90 1.47 4.26 -0.05
C ILE A 90 1.93 5.37 -1.00
N ARG A 91 3.21 5.36 -1.40
CA ARG A 91 3.78 6.47 -2.18
C ARG A 91 4.86 6.04 -3.16
N ASP A 92 5.42 7.00 -3.88
CA ASP A 92 6.37 6.78 -4.96
C ASP A 92 5.75 5.89 -6.06
N GLY A 93 6.41 4.82 -6.50
CA GLY A 93 5.89 3.86 -7.48
C GLY A 93 5.33 2.56 -6.85
N ALA A 94 4.98 2.57 -5.56
CA ALA A 94 4.51 1.38 -4.85
C ALA A 94 3.15 0.89 -5.36
N ARG A 95 2.94 -0.43 -5.31
CA ARG A 95 1.71 -1.06 -5.78
C ARG A 95 1.13 -1.99 -4.73
N VAL A 96 -0.17 -1.82 -4.48
CA VAL A 96 -0.95 -2.68 -3.58
C VAL A 96 -2.14 -3.20 -4.36
N TYR A 97 -2.30 -4.52 -4.49
CA TYR A 97 -3.34 -5.07 -5.36
C TYR A 97 -3.82 -6.45 -4.91
N ASP A 98 -4.72 -7.05 -5.68
CA ASP A 98 -5.48 -8.27 -5.36
C ASP A 98 -6.31 -8.08 -4.08
N GLU A 99 -6.20 -8.95 -3.08
CA GLU A 99 -6.91 -8.89 -1.80
C GLU A 99 -6.05 -8.30 -0.66
N ALA A 100 -4.96 -7.62 -0.98
CA ALA A 100 -4.00 -7.16 0.01
C ALA A 100 -4.62 -6.22 1.06
N LEU A 101 -4.26 -6.42 2.33
CA LEU A 101 -4.77 -5.67 3.47
C LEU A 101 -3.67 -4.86 4.16
N ILE A 102 -3.75 -3.53 4.09
CA ILE A 102 -2.73 -2.62 4.63
C ILE A 102 -3.37 -1.69 5.66
N TYR A 103 -2.83 -1.66 6.89
CA TYR A 103 -3.38 -0.77 7.91
C TYR A 103 -2.38 -0.38 9.01
N GLY A 104 -2.83 0.45 9.96
CA GLY A 104 -1.99 1.00 11.01
C GLY A 104 -1.14 2.18 10.53
N ASN A 105 0.08 2.30 11.02
CA ASN A 105 1.05 3.34 10.61
C ASN A 105 2.03 2.84 9.55
N THR A 106 1.59 1.95 8.69
CA THR A 106 2.40 1.26 7.67
C THR A 106 2.88 2.22 6.59
N SER A 107 4.10 2.00 6.10
CA SER A 107 4.65 2.74 4.96
C SER A 107 5.08 1.78 3.85
N ILE A 108 4.52 1.95 2.65
CA ILE A 108 4.91 1.19 1.46
C ILE A 108 5.33 2.18 0.40
N TYR A 109 6.59 2.11 -0.07
CA TYR A 109 7.12 3.13 -0.92
C TYR A 109 8.20 2.65 -1.91
N ARG A 110 8.68 3.54 -2.77
CA ARG A 110 9.52 3.25 -3.93
C ARG A 110 8.80 2.31 -4.90
N ASN A 111 9.36 1.15 -5.24
CA ASN A 111 8.75 0.19 -6.17
C ASN A 111 8.24 -1.08 -5.45
N ALA A 112 7.98 -0.98 -4.14
CA ALA A 112 7.51 -2.10 -3.36
C ALA A 112 6.14 -2.60 -3.83
N GLN A 113 5.91 -3.90 -3.72
CA GLN A 113 4.67 -4.53 -4.13
C GLN A 113 4.09 -5.37 -2.99
N VAL A 114 2.81 -5.16 -2.68
CA VAL A 114 2.05 -6.00 -1.73
C VAL A 114 0.81 -6.51 -2.44
N TYR A 115 0.62 -7.84 -2.52
CA TYR A 115 -0.46 -8.43 -3.29
C TYR A 115 -0.84 -9.84 -2.82
N GLY A 116 -1.83 -10.44 -3.48
CA GLY A 116 -2.47 -11.64 -2.99
C GLY A 116 -3.26 -11.36 -1.72
N ASP A 117 -3.29 -12.28 -0.78
CA ASP A 117 -3.95 -12.14 0.53
C ASP A 117 -3.00 -11.59 1.62
N ALA A 118 -1.92 -10.92 1.21
CA ALA A 118 -0.90 -10.44 2.12
C ALA A 118 -1.43 -9.33 3.04
N THR A 119 -0.99 -9.36 4.30
CA THR A 119 -1.37 -8.35 5.30
C THR A 119 -0.13 -7.62 5.82
N VAL A 120 -0.11 -6.27 5.74
CA VAL A 120 0.97 -5.43 6.29
C VAL A 120 0.37 -4.41 7.23
N TYR A 121 0.82 -4.39 8.51
CA TYR A 121 0.15 -3.58 9.51
C TYR A 121 1.04 -3.08 10.66
N GLU A 122 0.43 -2.34 11.60
CA GLU A 122 1.10 -1.63 12.70
C GLU A 122 2.07 -0.55 12.19
N GLY A 123 3.36 -0.66 12.42
CA GLY A 123 4.41 0.27 11.98
C GLY A 123 5.35 -0.32 10.92
N ALA A 124 4.93 -1.39 10.24
CA ALA A 124 5.77 -2.08 9.26
C ALA A 124 6.11 -1.21 8.04
N GLU A 125 7.32 -1.39 7.51
CA GLU A 125 7.79 -0.71 6.31
C GLU A 125 8.16 -1.71 5.21
N VAL A 126 7.67 -1.47 3.99
CA VAL A 126 8.03 -2.25 2.79
C VAL A 126 8.51 -1.27 1.73
N ASN A 127 9.75 -1.42 1.28
CA ASN A 127 10.33 -0.44 0.36
C ASN A 127 11.31 -1.04 -0.66
N ASP A 128 11.92 -0.19 -1.47
CA ASP A 128 12.75 -0.53 -2.62
C ASP A 128 11.98 -1.36 -3.66
N ASN A 129 12.45 -2.56 -4.01
CA ASN A 129 11.76 -3.49 -4.91
C ASN A 129 11.21 -4.72 -4.16
N ALA A 130 11.02 -4.59 -2.85
CA ALA A 130 10.56 -5.69 -2.00
C ALA A 130 9.15 -6.13 -2.37
N LYS A 131 8.87 -7.41 -2.17
CA LYS A 131 7.56 -8.01 -2.45
C LYS A 131 7.03 -8.76 -1.24
N VAL A 132 5.77 -8.51 -0.90
CA VAL A 132 5.03 -9.26 0.12
C VAL A 132 3.78 -9.81 -0.55
N PHE A 133 3.59 -11.15 -0.55
CA PHE A 133 2.49 -11.76 -1.30
C PHE A 133 2.08 -13.15 -0.75
N GLY A 134 1.05 -13.72 -1.35
CA GLY A 134 0.39 -14.91 -0.80
C GLY A 134 -0.35 -14.54 0.48
N GLU A 135 -0.32 -15.38 1.49
CA GLU A 135 -0.93 -15.13 2.81
C GLU A 135 0.05 -14.52 3.82
N ALA A 136 1.16 -13.95 3.34
CA ALA A 136 2.24 -13.44 4.18
C ALA A 136 1.80 -12.27 5.08
N LYS A 137 2.37 -12.19 6.29
CA LYS A 137 2.08 -11.15 7.27
C LYS A 137 3.35 -10.40 7.66
N VAL A 138 3.31 -9.07 7.58
CA VAL A 138 4.41 -8.20 8.00
C VAL A 138 3.85 -7.17 8.98
N TYR A 139 4.38 -7.13 10.22
CA TYR A 139 3.80 -6.28 11.26
C TYR A 139 4.81 -5.85 12.35
N GLY A 140 4.34 -5.15 13.35
CA GLY A 140 5.22 -4.50 14.33
C GLY A 140 5.94 -3.31 13.70
N ASN A 141 7.25 -3.27 13.85
CA ASN A 141 8.13 -2.31 13.19
C ASN A 141 9.09 -3.03 12.22
N ALA A 142 8.65 -4.13 11.63
CA ALA A 142 9.44 -4.90 10.68
C ALA A 142 9.75 -4.09 9.42
N GLN A 143 10.96 -4.28 8.86
CA GLN A 143 11.43 -3.60 7.68
C GLN A 143 11.77 -4.60 6.57
N ILE A 144 11.11 -4.47 5.42
CA ILE A 144 11.35 -5.31 4.25
C ILE A 144 11.87 -4.40 3.12
N CYS A 145 13.10 -4.63 2.67
CA CYS A 145 13.72 -3.73 1.69
C CYS A 145 14.63 -4.46 0.67
N GLY A 146 15.20 -3.73 -0.26
CA GLY A 146 15.98 -4.28 -1.37
C GLY A 146 15.08 -5.04 -2.35
N ASN A 147 15.47 -6.26 -2.72
CA ASN A 147 14.70 -7.18 -3.55
C ASN A 147 14.12 -8.34 -2.73
N ALA A 148 13.96 -8.15 -1.42
CA ALA A 148 13.47 -9.19 -0.52
C ALA A 148 12.05 -9.64 -0.88
N GLN A 149 11.75 -10.91 -0.65
CA GLN A 149 10.45 -11.51 -0.93
C GLN A 149 9.93 -12.22 0.30
N ILE A 150 8.73 -11.86 0.74
CA ILE A 150 8.01 -12.50 1.84
C ILE A 150 6.74 -13.13 1.25
N TYR A 151 6.54 -14.45 1.34
CA TYR A 151 5.43 -15.10 0.68
C TYR A 151 4.99 -16.42 1.33
N GLY A 152 3.92 -17.00 0.79
CA GLY A 152 3.23 -18.11 1.44
C GLY A 152 2.62 -17.67 2.77
N ASP A 153 2.69 -18.49 3.79
CA ASP A 153 2.16 -18.21 5.15
C ASP A 153 3.21 -17.58 6.08
N ALA A 154 4.28 -16.97 5.51
CA ALA A 154 5.38 -16.42 6.30
C ALA A 154 4.94 -15.21 7.13
N SER A 155 5.49 -15.09 8.34
CA SER A 155 5.26 -13.96 9.24
C SER A 155 6.57 -13.28 9.62
N VAL A 156 6.68 -11.98 9.38
CA VAL A 156 7.83 -11.14 9.77
C VAL A 156 7.32 -10.01 10.65
N TYR A 157 7.84 -9.90 11.87
CA TYR A 157 7.30 -9.00 12.87
C TYR A 157 8.33 -8.40 13.83
N GLY A 158 7.87 -7.63 14.81
CA GLY A 158 8.73 -7.01 15.83
C GLY A 158 9.67 -5.98 15.21
N LEU A 159 10.97 -6.12 15.41
CA LEU A 159 12.02 -5.26 14.83
C LEU A 159 12.82 -6.00 13.74
N ALA A 160 12.27 -7.06 13.17
CA ALA A 160 12.94 -7.85 12.15
C ALA A 160 13.22 -7.02 10.89
N LYS A 161 14.37 -7.26 10.27
CA LYS A 161 14.75 -6.64 8.99
C LYS A 161 15.11 -7.71 7.98
N VAL A 162 14.41 -7.70 6.85
CA VAL A 162 14.68 -8.58 5.71
C VAL A 162 15.10 -7.72 4.52
N PHE A 163 16.27 -7.98 3.94
CA PHE A 163 16.87 -7.12 2.95
C PHE A 163 17.66 -7.87 1.88
N GLY A 164 18.20 -7.14 0.91
CA GLY A 164 18.97 -7.70 -0.20
C GLY A 164 18.08 -8.54 -1.11
N ASN A 165 18.46 -9.80 -1.40
CA ASN A 165 17.70 -10.75 -2.20
C ASN A 165 17.07 -11.87 -1.34
N ALA A 166 16.92 -11.64 -0.05
CA ALA A 166 16.43 -12.64 0.88
C ALA A 166 15.01 -13.10 0.54
N LYS A 167 14.72 -14.38 0.78
CA LYS A 167 13.40 -14.97 0.59
C LYS A 167 12.93 -15.63 1.88
N VAL A 168 11.78 -15.19 2.38
CA VAL A 168 11.11 -15.76 3.56
C VAL A 168 9.79 -16.35 3.10
N HIS A 169 9.55 -17.63 3.32
CA HIS A 169 8.37 -18.31 2.78
C HIS A 169 7.92 -19.51 3.63
N GLY A 170 6.80 -20.09 3.26
CA GLY A 170 6.19 -21.21 3.97
C GLY A 170 5.66 -20.76 5.34
N PHE A 171 5.69 -21.62 6.32
CA PHE A 171 5.27 -21.33 7.71
C PHE A 171 6.36 -20.66 8.55
N SER A 172 7.29 -19.96 7.92
CA SER A 172 8.38 -19.27 8.62
C SER A 172 7.85 -18.09 9.43
N SER A 173 8.34 -17.96 10.66
CA SER A 173 7.96 -16.85 11.55
C SER A 173 9.22 -16.20 12.12
N PHE A 174 9.43 -14.93 11.84
CA PHE A 174 10.61 -14.16 12.24
C PHE A 174 10.20 -12.89 12.96
N GLY A 175 10.61 -12.75 14.20
CA GLY A 175 10.29 -11.63 15.06
C GLY A 175 11.49 -11.07 15.79
N GLU A 176 11.25 -10.07 16.61
CA GLU A 176 12.24 -9.37 17.43
C GLU A 176 13.36 -8.72 16.59
N ARG A 177 14.61 -8.87 17.02
CA ARG A 177 15.78 -8.26 16.36
C ARG A 177 16.49 -9.25 15.44
N ILE A 178 15.84 -9.64 14.36
CA ILE A 178 16.41 -10.58 13.38
C ILE A 178 16.79 -9.82 12.11
N LEU A 179 18.00 -10.09 11.61
CA LEU A 179 18.45 -9.64 10.28
C LEU A 179 18.49 -10.83 9.33
N ILE A 180 17.86 -10.72 8.17
CA ILE A 180 17.89 -11.71 7.11
C ILE A 180 18.41 -11.02 5.84
N GLY A 181 19.62 -11.34 5.44
CA GLY A 181 20.32 -10.76 4.30
C GLY A 181 20.28 -11.62 3.05
N SER A 182 21.00 -11.17 2.02
CA SER A 182 21.02 -11.77 0.68
C SER A 182 21.56 -13.21 0.61
N ASP A 183 22.31 -13.63 1.59
CA ASP A 183 22.90 -14.97 1.72
C ASP A 183 22.00 -15.96 2.46
N GLY A 184 20.82 -15.51 2.90
CA GLY A 184 19.87 -16.31 3.69
C GLY A 184 20.32 -16.55 5.14
N ASN A 185 21.45 -15.94 5.57
CA ASN A 185 21.90 -16.05 6.95
C ASN A 185 21.01 -15.25 7.88
N ILE A 186 20.60 -15.87 8.97
CA ILE A 186 19.82 -15.26 10.03
C ILE A 186 20.81 -14.83 11.14
N CYS A 187 20.87 -13.53 11.41
CA CYS A 187 21.62 -12.97 12.51
C CYS A 187 20.65 -12.50 13.60
N LEU A 188 20.80 -12.98 14.82
CA LEU A 188 20.17 -12.44 16.01
C LEU A 188 20.96 -11.21 16.47
N LEU A 189 20.29 -10.09 16.73
CA LEU A 189 20.89 -8.87 17.27
C LEU A 189 20.67 -8.74 18.79
#